data_5b2fe8d924eb3b4899f0dcf38f2c2c77
#
_entry.id   5b2fe8d924eb3b4899f0dcf38f2c2c77
#
_cell.length_a   1.000
_cell.length_b   1.000
_cell.length_c   1.000
_cell.angle_alpha   90.00
_cell.angle_beta   90.00
_cell.angle_gamma   90.00
#
_symmetry.space_group_name_H-M   'P 1'
#
loop_
_entity.id
_entity.type
_entity.pdbx_description
1 polymer ?
#
loop_
_entity_poly.entity_id
_entity_poly.type
_entity_poly.pdbx_seq_one_letter_code
_entity_poly.pdbx_strand_id
1 'polypeptide(L)'
;FAPEHGFRGEAANGAEIQDGTDVATGLPVFSLHGTHRKPQPQQLEGIDVVVFDIQDVGARFYTYISSLMLVMEACAKQGVDVVVLDRPNPHGHHMQGPMLDPEFQSFVGLIPLPLVHGLTLGEAATMGCAEGWIEVPEGWRPSVVKCTGWSHGTDFQPAVRPSPNLPTTAAIDLYPSLCLFEPTAISVGRGTEEPFTMLGHPDLALGSHEFTPKPIEGAAPHPKHEYIVCTGQRLDGLADAW
;
A
#
# COMPACT_ATOMS: atom_id res chain seq x y z
N PHE A 1 -6.51 15.11 0.04
CA PHE A 1 -6.03 14.20 -1.02
C PHE A 1 -6.39 12.76 -0.68
N ALA A 2 -6.75 11.95 -1.69
CA ALA A 2 -7.17 10.57 -1.54
C ALA A 2 -6.30 9.65 -2.42
N PRO A 3 -5.44 8.81 -1.84
CA PRO A 3 -4.68 7.80 -2.57
C PRO A 3 -5.56 6.61 -2.95
N GLU A 4 -4.96 5.50 -3.37
CA GLU A 4 -5.66 4.23 -3.58
C GLU A 4 -6.53 3.88 -2.37
N HIS A 5 -7.68 3.26 -2.60
CA HIS A 5 -8.76 3.01 -1.63
C HIS A 5 -9.54 4.26 -1.19
N GLY A 6 -9.22 5.45 -1.70
CA GLY A 6 -9.98 6.68 -1.45
C GLY A 6 -9.73 7.30 -0.07
N PHE A 7 -10.43 8.39 0.21
CA PHE A 7 -10.27 9.15 1.46
C PHE A 7 -10.68 8.36 2.72
N ARG A 8 -11.62 7.42 2.59
CA ARG A 8 -12.12 6.60 3.69
C ARG A 8 -11.52 5.19 3.75
N GLY A 9 -10.68 4.82 2.78
CA GLY A 9 -10.04 3.51 2.73
C GLY A 9 -10.99 2.36 2.37
N GLU A 10 -12.12 2.64 1.72
CA GLU A 10 -13.18 1.67 1.44
C GLU A 10 -13.26 1.26 -0.04
N ALA A 11 -12.65 2.02 -0.94
CA ALA A 11 -12.71 1.74 -2.36
C ALA A 11 -11.94 0.45 -2.72
N ALA A 12 -12.46 -0.30 -3.68
CA ALA A 12 -11.84 -1.53 -4.17
C ALA A 12 -10.45 -1.24 -4.76
N ASN A 13 -9.58 -2.25 -4.73
CA ASN A 13 -8.26 -2.18 -5.35
C ASN A 13 -8.37 -1.85 -6.85
N GLY A 14 -7.58 -0.86 -7.30
CA GLY A 14 -7.60 -0.40 -8.69
C GLY A 14 -8.88 0.36 -9.09
N ALA A 15 -9.81 0.60 -8.17
CA ALA A 15 -10.99 1.42 -8.45
C ALA A 15 -10.57 2.86 -8.76
N GLU A 16 -11.25 3.46 -9.73
CA GLU A 16 -11.04 4.87 -10.05
C GLU A 16 -11.52 5.75 -8.89
N ILE A 17 -10.60 6.51 -8.32
CA ILE A 17 -10.91 7.50 -7.30
C ILE A 17 -11.11 8.84 -8.00
N GLN A 18 -12.29 9.40 -7.93
CA GLN A 18 -12.61 10.67 -8.56
C GLN A 18 -12.49 11.83 -7.56
N ASP A 19 -12.20 13.02 -8.10
CA ASP A 19 -12.30 14.25 -7.34
C ASP A 19 -13.73 14.48 -6.88
N GLY A 20 -13.90 15.04 -5.70
CA GLY A 20 -15.24 15.24 -5.13
C GLY A 20 -15.22 16.12 -3.89
N THR A 21 -16.25 15.95 -3.07
CA THR A 21 -16.39 16.63 -1.78
C THR A 21 -16.71 15.60 -0.72
N ASP A 22 -15.98 15.63 0.39
CA ASP A 22 -16.32 14.79 1.54
C ASP A 22 -17.63 15.22 2.17
N VAL A 23 -18.61 14.32 2.17
CA VAL A 23 -19.98 14.61 2.62
C VAL A 23 -20.04 15.01 4.09
N ALA A 24 -19.13 14.47 4.91
CA ALA A 24 -19.14 14.74 6.35
C ALA A 24 -18.57 16.11 6.71
N THR A 25 -17.58 16.59 5.97
CA THR A 25 -16.85 17.84 6.29
C THR A 25 -17.10 18.97 5.30
N GLY A 26 -17.61 18.67 4.11
CA GLY A 26 -17.76 19.63 3.01
C GLY A 26 -16.45 20.05 2.36
N LEU A 27 -15.33 19.39 2.70
CA LEU A 27 -14.01 19.71 2.14
C LEU A 27 -13.80 19.05 0.78
N PRO A 28 -13.06 19.71 -0.15
CA PRO A 28 -12.72 19.10 -1.42
C PRO A 28 -11.78 17.89 -1.21
N VAL A 29 -12.02 16.86 -2.00
CA VAL A 29 -11.18 15.65 -2.06
C VAL A 29 -10.61 15.54 -3.47
N PHE A 30 -9.29 15.53 -3.58
CA PHE A 30 -8.56 15.34 -4.84
C PHE A 30 -7.95 13.95 -4.89
N SER A 31 -8.16 13.25 -6.00
CA SER A 31 -7.63 11.91 -6.23
C SER A 31 -6.12 11.95 -6.49
N LEU A 32 -5.39 11.06 -5.84
CA LEU A 32 -3.99 10.73 -6.15
C LEU A 32 -3.86 9.31 -6.70
N HIS A 33 -4.95 8.75 -7.25
CA HIS A 33 -4.98 7.41 -7.84
C HIS A 33 -5.52 7.45 -9.28
N GLY A 34 -4.96 6.63 -10.16
CA GLY A 34 -5.33 6.61 -11.57
C GLY A 34 -4.47 7.56 -12.41
N THR A 35 -5.09 8.55 -13.05
CA THR A 35 -4.41 9.46 -14.00
C THR A 35 -3.39 10.38 -13.32
N HIS A 36 -3.71 10.89 -12.14
CA HIS A 36 -2.84 11.77 -11.36
C HIS A 36 -2.44 11.07 -10.07
N ARG A 37 -1.14 10.85 -9.90
CA ARG A 37 -0.57 10.16 -8.73
C ARG A 37 0.14 11.10 -7.76
N LYS A 38 0.13 12.40 -8.05
CA LYS A 38 0.69 13.45 -7.20
C LYS A 38 -0.16 14.71 -7.26
N PRO A 39 -0.16 15.54 -6.20
CA PRO A 39 -0.85 16.82 -6.21
C PRO A 39 -0.43 17.69 -7.41
N GLN A 40 -1.39 18.33 -8.05
CA GLN A 40 -1.14 19.33 -9.08
C GLN A 40 -0.85 20.69 -8.43
N PRO A 41 -0.08 21.59 -9.09
CA PRO A 41 0.26 22.90 -8.51
C PRO A 41 -0.96 23.69 -8.04
N GLN A 42 -2.06 23.67 -8.81
CA GLN A 42 -3.30 24.38 -8.49
C GLN A 42 -4.00 23.83 -7.24
N GLN A 43 -3.81 22.54 -6.93
CA GLN A 43 -4.37 21.90 -5.74
C GLN A 43 -3.57 22.22 -4.47
N LEU A 44 -2.36 22.77 -4.63
CA LEU A 44 -1.48 23.20 -3.54
C LEU A 44 -1.53 24.73 -3.31
N GLU A 45 -2.27 25.48 -4.13
CA GLU A 45 -2.43 26.92 -3.95
C GLU A 45 -3.10 27.25 -2.60
N GLY A 46 -2.44 28.09 -1.81
CA GLY A 46 -2.94 28.49 -0.47
C GLY A 46 -2.78 27.40 0.59
N ILE A 47 -2.05 26.35 0.31
CA ILE A 47 -1.69 25.30 1.28
C ILE A 47 -0.29 25.60 1.81
N ASP A 48 -0.16 25.76 3.12
CA ASP A 48 1.13 25.94 3.79
C ASP A 48 1.78 24.60 4.12
N VAL A 49 0.97 23.60 4.48
CA VAL A 49 1.44 22.31 4.97
C VAL A 49 0.53 21.17 4.47
N VAL A 50 1.13 20.07 4.02
CA VAL A 50 0.46 18.79 3.76
C VAL A 50 0.82 17.80 4.86
N VAL A 51 -0.20 17.24 5.51
CA VAL A 51 -0.04 16.18 6.51
C VAL A 51 -0.28 14.83 5.86
N PHE A 52 0.71 13.93 5.98
CA PHE A 52 0.61 12.55 5.51
C PHE A 52 0.42 11.62 6.70
N ASP A 53 -0.78 11.03 6.82
CA ASP A 53 -1.19 10.15 7.92
C ASP A 53 -1.85 8.88 7.38
N ILE A 54 -1.05 7.92 6.93
CA ILE A 54 -1.51 6.69 6.30
C ILE A 54 -0.74 5.50 6.86
N GLN A 55 -1.43 4.36 7.06
CA GLN A 55 -0.82 3.11 7.49
C GLN A 55 -0.25 2.34 6.29
N ASP A 56 1.06 2.10 6.30
CA ASP A 56 1.76 1.20 5.37
C ASP A 56 1.84 -0.23 5.93
N VAL A 57 2.20 -1.19 5.08
CA VAL A 57 2.37 -2.60 5.47
C VAL A 57 3.79 -3.14 5.24
N GLY A 58 4.75 -2.28 4.87
CA GLY A 58 6.17 -2.65 4.75
C GLY A 58 6.55 -3.44 3.51
N ALA A 59 5.66 -3.55 2.52
CA ALA A 59 5.92 -4.20 1.24
C ALA A 59 6.06 -3.14 0.14
N ARG A 60 7.15 -3.19 -0.66
CA ARG A 60 7.48 -2.18 -1.68
C ARG A 60 6.35 -1.89 -2.67
N PHE A 61 5.56 -2.89 -3.04
CA PHE A 61 4.45 -2.76 -3.98
C PHE A 61 3.15 -2.28 -3.33
N TYR A 62 3.12 -2.10 -2.03
CA TYR A 62 2.03 -1.41 -1.35
C TYR A 62 2.20 0.10 -1.55
N THR A 63 1.31 0.71 -2.33
CA THR A 63 1.60 1.97 -3.05
C THR A 63 1.67 3.24 -2.21
N TYR A 64 1.39 3.18 -0.92
CA TYR A 64 1.41 4.38 -0.07
C TYR A 64 2.79 5.00 0.10
N ILE A 65 3.85 4.18 0.10
CA ILE A 65 5.23 4.69 0.08
C ILE A 65 5.51 5.48 -1.21
N SER A 66 5.03 5.00 -2.36
CA SER A 66 5.16 5.72 -3.64
C SER A 66 4.33 6.99 -3.65
N SER A 67 3.11 6.97 -3.10
CA SER A 67 2.27 8.16 -2.94
C SER A 67 2.95 9.22 -2.09
N LEU A 68 3.58 8.83 -0.97
CA LEU A 68 4.35 9.74 -0.11
C LEU A 68 5.48 10.42 -0.88
N MET A 69 6.29 9.66 -1.61
CA MET A 69 7.40 10.20 -2.40
C MET A 69 6.91 11.23 -3.42
N LEU A 70 5.84 10.93 -4.15
CA LEU A 70 5.26 11.84 -5.14
C LEU A 70 4.61 13.09 -4.53
N VAL A 71 4.00 12.96 -3.36
CA VAL A 71 3.48 14.10 -2.58
C VAL A 71 4.61 15.00 -2.14
N MET A 72 5.69 14.43 -1.60
CA MET A 72 6.88 15.19 -1.17
C MET A 72 7.50 15.96 -2.33
N GLU A 73 7.68 15.35 -3.50
CA GLU A 73 8.19 16.05 -4.69
C GLU A 73 7.30 17.21 -5.13
N ALA A 74 5.97 17.00 -5.15
CA ALA A 74 5.04 18.03 -5.57
C ALA A 74 5.02 19.20 -4.58
N CYS A 75 4.98 18.93 -3.29
CA CYS A 75 5.00 19.94 -2.23
C CYS A 75 6.32 20.72 -2.23
N ALA A 76 7.46 20.02 -2.30
CA ALA A 76 8.78 20.65 -2.33
C ALA A 76 8.95 21.62 -3.50
N LYS A 77 8.45 21.27 -4.69
CA LYS A 77 8.47 22.13 -5.90
C LYS A 77 7.60 23.38 -5.77
N GLN A 78 6.58 23.35 -4.90
CA GLN A 78 5.67 24.48 -4.65
C GLN A 78 6.00 25.24 -3.37
N GLY A 79 7.06 24.84 -2.63
CA GLY A 79 7.43 25.45 -1.35
C GLY A 79 6.44 25.16 -0.21
N VAL A 80 5.69 24.05 -0.33
CA VAL A 80 4.75 23.59 0.68
C VAL A 80 5.46 22.60 1.60
N ASP A 81 5.28 22.77 2.91
CA ASP A 81 5.83 21.87 3.90
C ASP A 81 5.10 20.52 3.93
N VAL A 82 5.81 19.45 4.28
CA VAL A 82 5.22 18.12 4.50
C VAL A 82 5.50 17.65 5.92
N VAL A 83 4.44 17.23 6.61
CA VAL A 83 4.50 16.58 7.91
C VAL A 83 4.06 15.14 7.77
N VAL A 84 4.95 14.20 8.05
CA VAL A 84 4.62 12.76 8.12
C VAL A 84 4.30 12.40 9.55
N LEU A 85 3.04 12.02 9.82
CA LEU A 85 2.64 11.40 11.08
C LEU A 85 2.98 9.91 10.96
N ASP A 86 4.15 9.56 11.49
CA ASP A 86 4.72 8.23 11.29
C ASP A 86 3.91 7.16 12.02
N ARG A 87 3.85 5.96 11.40
CA ARG A 87 3.12 4.81 11.93
C ARG A 87 4.02 3.59 11.96
N PRO A 88 3.84 2.68 12.94
CA PRO A 88 4.58 1.44 12.98
C PRO A 88 4.43 0.63 11.71
N ASN A 89 5.51 0.00 11.28
CA ASN A 89 5.49 -0.96 10.18
C ASN A 89 5.25 -2.37 10.73
N PRO A 90 4.20 -3.10 10.29
CA PRO A 90 3.96 -4.49 10.71
C PRO A 90 5.14 -5.42 10.43
N HIS A 91 5.87 -5.16 9.34
CA HIS A 91 7.08 -5.90 8.95
C HIS A 91 8.38 -5.15 9.32
N GLY A 92 8.34 -4.29 10.34
CA GLY A 92 9.49 -3.46 10.74
C GLY A 92 10.75 -4.23 11.12
N HIS A 93 10.59 -5.48 11.54
CA HIS A 93 11.69 -6.38 11.92
C HIS A 93 12.24 -7.23 10.77
N HIS A 94 11.66 -7.10 9.56
CA HIS A 94 12.07 -7.84 8.37
C HIS A 94 12.63 -6.93 7.28
N MET A 95 13.69 -7.36 6.64
CA MET A 95 14.19 -6.81 5.39
C MET A 95 14.56 -7.97 4.48
N GLN A 96 13.73 -8.21 3.45
CA GLN A 96 13.80 -9.44 2.65
C GLN A 96 13.42 -9.21 1.19
N GLY A 97 13.84 -10.17 0.37
CA GLY A 97 13.58 -10.19 -1.07
C GLY A 97 14.55 -9.32 -1.87
N PRO A 98 14.43 -9.36 -3.20
CA PRO A 98 15.33 -8.64 -4.09
C PRO A 98 15.12 -7.13 -4.02
N MET A 99 16.21 -6.38 -4.16
CA MET A 99 16.17 -4.95 -4.44
C MET A 99 15.43 -4.69 -5.75
N LEU A 100 14.76 -3.55 -5.83
CA LEU A 100 14.19 -3.09 -7.10
C LEU A 100 15.31 -2.88 -8.12
N ASP A 101 15.18 -3.53 -9.27
CA ASP A 101 15.98 -3.19 -10.43
C ASP A 101 15.42 -1.90 -11.07
N PRO A 102 16.25 -0.87 -11.29
CA PRO A 102 15.80 0.40 -11.87
C PRO A 102 15.07 0.27 -13.22
N GLU A 103 15.36 -0.77 -14.00
CA GLU A 103 14.66 -1.04 -15.27
C GLU A 103 13.16 -1.34 -15.08
N PHE A 104 12.77 -1.81 -13.89
CA PHE A 104 11.38 -2.11 -13.53
C PHE A 104 10.73 -1.04 -12.65
N GLN A 105 11.32 0.14 -12.57
CA GLN A 105 10.74 1.23 -11.79
C GLN A 105 9.32 1.56 -12.26
N SER A 106 8.40 1.63 -11.32
CA SER A 106 6.98 1.90 -11.58
C SER A 106 6.30 2.43 -10.31
N PHE A 107 5.00 2.69 -10.35
CA PHE A 107 4.27 3.12 -9.16
C PHE A 107 4.22 2.03 -8.06
N VAL A 108 4.27 0.76 -8.41
CA VAL A 108 4.36 -0.37 -7.46
C VAL A 108 5.80 -0.69 -7.05
N GLY A 109 6.75 0.16 -7.41
CA GLY A 109 8.16 0.07 -7.08
C GLY A 109 8.85 1.35 -7.52
N LEU A 110 8.66 2.44 -6.77
CA LEU A 110 9.14 3.77 -7.18
C LEU A 110 10.58 4.03 -6.74
N ILE A 111 10.99 3.51 -5.61
CA ILE A 111 12.31 3.75 -4.99
C ILE A 111 13.07 2.43 -4.80
N PRO A 112 14.42 2.46 -4.76
CA PRO A 112 15.27 1.28 -4.76
C PRO A 112 15.29 0.58 -3.41
N LEU A 113 14.21 -0.07 -3.06
CA LEU A 113 14.03 -0.84 -1.82
C LEU A 113 13.96 -2.35 -2.10
N PRO A 114 14.27 -3.19 -1.10
CA PRO A 114 13.94 -4.61 -1.15
C PRO A 114 12.42 -4.80 -1.14
N LEU A 115 11.97 -6.00 -1.45
CA LEU A 115 10.54 -6.34 -1.52
C LEU A 115 9.83 -6.08 -0.19
N VAL A 116 10.41 -6.54 0.93
CA VAL A 116 10.04 -6.17 2.30
C VAL A 116 11.13 -5.25 2.82
N HIS A 117 10.81 -3.99 3.09
CA HIS A 117 11.82 -2.96 3.30
C HIS A 117 12.12 -2.64 4.76
N GLY A 118 11.28 -3.04 5.70
CA GLY A 118 11.46 -2.82 7.13
C GLY A 118 11.31 -1.37 7.61
N LEU A 119 11.24 -0.37 6.73
CA LEU A 119 11.18 1.04 7.08
C LEU A 119 9.76 1.47 7.47
N THR A 120 9.65 2.43 8.38
CA THR A 120 8.42 3.23 8.51
C THR A 120 8.33 4.24 7.36
N LEU A 121 7.14 4.83 7.14
CA LEU A 121 6.99 5.88 6.13
C LEU A 121 7.82 7.13 6.46
N GLY A 122 7.98 7.48 7.75
CA GLY A 122 8.83 8.58 8.18
C GLY A 122 10.32 8.33 7.91
N GLU A 123 10.78 7.11 8.11
CA GLU A 123 12.15 6.69 7.77
C GLU A 123 12.36 6.70 6.25
N ALA A 124 11.42 6.14 5.48
CA ALA A 124 11.48 6.15 4.03
C ALA A 124 11.49 7.58 3.46
N ALA A 125 10.67 8.49 4.01
CA ALA A 125 10.64 9.90 3.62
C ALA A 125 11.99 10.59 3.85
N THR A 126 12.58 10.34 5.02
CA THR A 126 13.90 10.91 5.38
C THR A 126 15.00 10.36 4.46
N MET A 127 14.98 9.03 4.24
CA MET A 127 15.97 8.34 3.42
C MET A 127 15.83 8.75 1.94
N GLY A 128 14.62 8.85 1.43
CA GLY A 128 14.34 9.26 0.05
C GLY A 128 14.93 10.63 -0.31
N CYS A 129 14.90 11.59 0.63
CA CYS A 129 15.56 12.87 0.48
C CYS A 129 17.08 12.76 0.61
N ALA A 130 17.58 11.97 1.56
CA ALA A 130 19.01 11.88 1.84
C ALA A 130 19.78 11.18 0.72
N GLU A 131 19.19 10.14 0.15
CA GLU A 131 19.77 9.32 -0.92
C GLU A 131 19.46 9.89 -2.35
N GLY A 132 18.68 10.97 -2.43
CA GLY A 132 18.33 11.59 -3.71
C GLY A 132 17.40 10.71 -4.57
N TRP A 133 16.57 9.89 -3.96
CA TRP A 133 15.59 9.06 -4.69
C TRP A 133 14.42 9.84 -5.24
N ILE A 134 14.21 11.06 -4.72
CA ILE A 134 13.17 12.00 -5.16
C ILE A 134 13.77 13.36 -5.46
N GLU A 135 13.15 14.08 -6.39
CA GLU A 135 13.59 15.41 -6.80
C GLU A 135 13.05 16.49 -5.86
N VAL A 136 13.87 16.92 -4.92
CA VAL A 136 13.56 18.03 -4.00
C VAL A 136 14.68 19.08 -3.99
N PRO A 137 14.39 20.35 -3.65
CA PRO A 137 15.42 21.37 -3.50
C PRO A 137 16.47 20.97 -2.45
N GLU A 138 17.70 21.41 -2.64
CA GLU A 138 18.79 21.15 -1.70
C GLU A 138 18.40 21.62 -0.30
N GLY A 139 18.60 20.75 0.69
CA GLY A 139 18.26 21.01 2.08
C GLY A 139 16.79 20.88 2.45
N TRP A 140 15.89 20.72 1.48
CA TRP A 140 14.48 20.44 1.80
C TRP A 140 14.31 19.08 2.48
N ARG A 141 13.51 19.02 3.52
CA ARG A 141 13.20 17.80 4.27
C ARG A 141 11.76 17.84 4.80
N PRO A 142 11.05 16.72 4.85
CA PRO A 142 9.79 16.65 5.57
C PRO A 142 10.01 16.71 7.08
N SER A 143 9.03 17.17 7.82
CA SER A 143 8.98 16.99 9.27
C SER A 143 8.37 15.61 9.57
N VAL A 144 9.00 14.85 10.46
CA VAL A 144 8.51 13.51 10.85
C VAL A 144 8.14 13.51 12.32
N VAL A 145 6.86 13.24 12.61
CA VAL A 145 6.39 12.99 13.97
C VAL A 145 6.53 11.50 14.24
N LYS A 146 7.56 11.10 14.95
CA LYS A 146 7.92 9.70 15.20
C LYS A 146 6.92 9.01 16.11
N CYS A 147 6.72 7.69 15.88
CA CYS A 147 5.98 6.83 16.81
C CYS A 147 6.63 6.81 18.19
N THR A 148 5.82 6.81 19.23
CA THR A 148 6.27 6.61 20.60
C THR A 148 5.97 5.18 21.04
N GLY A 149 6.90 4.56 21.78
CA GLY A 149 6.71 3.22 22.34
C GLY A 149 6.79 2.07 21.32
N TRP A 150 7.27 2.35 20.09
CA TRP A 150 7.52 1.36 19.06
C TRP A 150 8.98 1.38 18.62
N SER A 151 9.47 0.23 18.21
CA SER A 151 10.78 0.03 17.57
C SER A 151 10.68 -1.13 16.58
N HIS A 152 11.69 -1.28 15.71
CA HIS A 152 11.72 -2.36 14.70
C HIS A 152 11.62 -3.78 15.27
N GLY A 153 11.94 -3.99 16.52
CA GLY A 153 11.77 -5.28 17.20
C GLY A 153 10.41 -5.46 17.91
N THR A 154 9.49 -4.51 17.74
CA THR A 154 8.17 -4.56 18.40
C THR A 154 7.14 -5.11 17.43
N ASP A 155 6.47 -6.19 17.81
CA ASP A 155 5.32 -6.69 17.06
C ASP A 155 4.21 -5.65 17.02
N PHE A 156 3.68 -5.42 15.86
CA PHE A 156 2.63 -4.42 15.66
C PHE A 156 1.56 -4.95 14.71
N GLN A 157 0.33 -4.75 15.11
CA GLN A 157 -0.84 -5.04 14.29
C GLN A 157 -1.68 -3.78 14.15
N PRO A 158 -1.98 -3.32 12.92
CA PRO A 158 -2.84 -2.17 12.73
C PRO A 158 -4.24 -2.38 13.33
N ALA A 159 -4.69 -1.44 14.16
CA ALA A 159 -6.03 -1.49 14.75
C ALA A 159 -7.16 -1.29 13.71
N VAL A 160 -6.83 -0.66 12.59
CA VAL A 160 -7.71 -0.47 11.44
C VAL A 160 -7.06 -1.16 10.25
N ARG A 161 -7.84 -1.94 9.51
CA ARG A 161 -7.34 -2.62 8.29
C ARG A 161 -6.72 -1.60 7.32
N PRO A 162 -5.49 -1.83 6.85
CA PRO A 162 -4.80 -0.90 5.95
C PRO A 162 -5.43 -0.85 4.55
N SER A 163 -6.11 -1.91 4.14
CA SER A 163 -6.90 -1.96 2.90
C SER A 163 -8.07 -2.94 3.04
N PRO A 164 -9.10 -2.82 2.18
CA PRO A 164 -10.19 -3.80 2.14
C PRO A 164 -9.73 -5.25 1.93
N ASN A 165 -8.60 -5.43 1.22
CA ASN A 165 -8.04 -6.75 0.92
C ASN A 165 -7.01 -7.25 1.96
N LEU A 166 -6.74 -6.47 3.00
CA LEU A 166 -5.88 -6.88 4.12
C LEU A 166 -6.66 -6.78 5.43
N PRO A 167 -7.73 -7.60 5.60
CA PRO A 167 -8.66 -7.46 6.72
C PRO A 167 -8.12 -8.04 8.03
N THR A 168 -7.12 -8.90 7.98
CA THR A 168 -6.58 -9.62 9.13
C THR A 168 -5.06 -9.52 9.20
N THR A 169 -4.51 -9.80 10.38
CA THR A 169 -3.06 -9.91 10.58
C THR A 169 -2.44 -10.95 9.65
N ALA A 170 -3.04 -12.13 9.54
CA ALA A 170 -2.56 -13.19 8.65
C ALA A 170 -2.47 -12.71 7.19
N ALA A 171 -3.48 -11.95 6.72
CA ALA A 171 -3.44 -11.38 5.38
C ALA A 171 -2.30 -10.37 5.22
N ILE A 172 -2.04 -9.53 6.22
CA ILE A 172 -0.91 -8.58 6.22
C ILE A 172 0.42 -9.33 6.20
N ASP A 173 0.59 -10.32 7.05
CA ASP A 173 1.82 -11.10 7.20
C ASP A 173 2.16 -11.88 5.91
N LEU A 174 1.15 -12.46 5.24
CA LEU A 174 1.31 -13.24 4.02
C LEU A 174 1.36 -12.39 2.74
N TYR A 175 0.90 -11.13 2.81
CA TYR A 175 0.81 -10.24 1.66
C TYR A 175 2.11 -10.10 0.86
N PRO A 176 3.31 -9.91 1.47
CA PRO A 176 4.55 -9.79 0.72
C PRO A 176 4.86 -10.99 -0.20
N SER A 177 4.47 -12.19 0.22
CA SER A 177 4.66 -13.42 -0.54
C SER A 177 3.54 -13.63 -1.56
N LEU A 178 2.28 -13.49 -1.14
CA LEU A 178 1.12 -13.85 -1.96
C LEU A 178 0.84 -12.82 -3.05
N CYS A 179 1.17 -11.54 -2.85
CA CYS A 179 1.03 -10.51 -3.86
C CYS A 179 1.81 -10.80 -5.15
N LEU A 180 2.89 -11.59 -5.08
CA LEU A 180 3.66 -12.00 -6.25
C LEU A 180 2.86 -12.89 -7.22
N PHE A 181 1.77 -13.50 -6.77
CA PHE A 181 0.88 -14.29 -7.60
C PHE A 181 -0.20 -13.47 -8.31
N GLU A 182 -0.45 -12.21 -7.91
CA GLU A 182 -1.50 -11.39 -8.49
C GLU A 182 -1.40 -11.18 -10.02
N PRO A 183 -0.20 -11.02 -10.61
CA PRO A 183 -0.08 -10.93 -12.06
C PRO A 183 -0.18 -12.29 -12.78
N THR A 184 -0.36 -13.38 -12.05
CA THR A 184 -0.45 -14.75 -12.58
C THR A 184 -1.90 -15.21 -12.72
N ALA A 185 -2.10 -16.48 -13.13
CA ALA A 185 -3.42 -17.12 -13.15
C ALA A 185 -3.82 -17.72 -11.78
N ILE A 186 -3.01 -17.54 -10.74
CA ILE A 186 -3.32 -18.06 -9.39
C ILE A 186 -4.20 -17.06 -8.65
N SER A 187 -5.28 -17.54 -8.07
CA SER A 187 -6.09 -16.74 -7.15
C SER A 187 -5.43 -16.66 -5.78
N VAL A 188 -5.33 -15.46 -5.23
CA VAL A 188 -4.88 -15.18 -3.86
C VAL A 188 -6.06 -14.96 -2.89
N GLY A 189 -7.24 -15.45 -3.25
CA GLY A 189 -8.44 -15.33 -2.42
C GLY A 189 -9.14 -13.97 -2.50
N ARG A 190 -8.75 -13.05 -3.39
CA ARG A 190 -9.53 -11.81 -3.61
C ARG A 190 -10.96 -12.16 -4.02
N GLY A 191 -11.94 -11.46 -3.45
CA GLY A 191 -13.35 -11.76 -3.63
C GLY A 191 -13.84 -12.88 -2.70
N THR A 192 -13.10 -13.18 -1.64
CA THR A 192 -13.52 -13.99 -0.49
C THR A 192 -13.41 -13.16 0.80
N GLU A 193 -13.87 -13.70 1.92
CA GLU A 193 -13.73 -13.07 3.23
C GLU A 193 -12.28 -13.12 3.77
N GLU A 194 -11.42 -13.95 3.18
CA GLU A 194 -10.05 -14.21 3.62
C GLU A 194 -9.02 -14.01 2.48
N PRO A 195 -8.95 -12.83 1.84
CA PRO A 195 -7.96 -12.54 0.81
C PRO A 195 -6.54 -12.60 1.38
N PHE A 196 -5.59 -12.99 0.54
CA PHE A 196 -4.17 -13.16 0.90
C PHE A 196 -3.89 -14.15 2.04
N THR A 197 -4.80 -15.12 2.24
CA THR A 197 -4.57 -16.25 3.15
C THR A 197 -4.70 -17.60 2.44
N MET A 198 -4.84 -17.59 1.12
CA MET A 198 -4.99 -18.79 0.33
C MET A 198 -4.44 -18.61 -1.08
N LEU A 199 -4.08 -19.72 -1.70
CA LEU A 199 -3.76 -19.82 -3.12
C LEU A 199 -4.66 -20.87 -3.76
N GLY A 200 -5.12 -20.65 -4.99
CA GLY A 200 -5.90 -21.64 -5.70
C GLY A 200 -6.05 -21.33 -7.19
N HIS A 201 -6.53 -22.33 -7.92
CA HIS A 201 -6.77 -22.24 -9.36
C HIS A 201 -7.93 -23.15 -9.75
N PRO A 202 -8.75 -22.80 -10.77
CA PRO A 202 -9.84 -23.68 -11.23
C PRO A 202 -9.38 -25.01 -11.81
N ASP A 203 -8.27 -25.00 -12.56
CA ASP A 203 -7.81 -26.14 -13.36
C ASP A 203 -6.55 -26.81 -12.81
N LEU A 204 -5.94 -26.27 -11.74
CA LEU A 204 -4.72 -26.81 -11.14
C LEU A 204 -5.01 -27.34 -9.73
N ALA A 205 -4.68 -28.58 -9.50
CA ALA A 205 -4.81 -29.21 -8.18
C ALA A 205 -3.67 -28.72 -7.25
N LEU A 206 -3.79 -27.51 -6.72
CA LEU A 206 -2.80 -26.91 -5.82
C LEU A 206 -2.99 -27.32 -4.35
N GLY A 207 -4.07 -28.03 -4.03
CA GLY A 207 -4.42 -28.48 -2.69
C GLY A 207 -5.85 -28.99 -2.63
N SER A 208 -6.39 -29.13 -1.40
CA SER A 208 -7.76 -29.62 -1.15
C SER A 208 -8.72 -28.56 -0.64
N HIS A 209 -8.25 -27.35 -0.41
CA HIS A 209 -9.10 -26.25 0.03
C HIS A 209 -9.90 -25.70 -1.17
N GLU A 210 -11.20 -25.65 -1.05
CA GLU A 210 -12.08 -25.13 -2.10
C GLU A 210 -12.64 -23.76 -1.69
N PHE A 211 -12.63 -22.81 -2.64
CA PHE A 211 -13.23 -21.50 -2.46
C PHE A 211 -13.73 -20.95 -3.79
N THR A 212 -14.69 -20.05 -3.73
CA THR A 212 -15.29 -19.44 -4.92
C THR A 212 -15.21 -17.91 -4.79
N PRO A 213 -14.27 -17.27 -5.47
CA PRO A 213 -14.19 -15.82 -5.50
C PRO A 213 -15.43 -15.19 -6.13
N LYS A 214 -15.94 -14.12 -5.54
CA LYS A 214 -17.04 -13.32 -6.07
C LYS A 214 -16.87 -11.85 -5.67
N PRO A 215 -17.41 -10.89 -6.40
CA PRO A 215 -17.38 -9.50 -6.00
C PRO A 215 -17.98 -9.32 -4.61
N ILE A 216 -17.23 -8.72 -3.71
CA ILE A 216 -17.66 -8.27 -2.39
C ILE A 216 -17.29 -6.78 -2.23
N GLU A 217 -17.87 -6.11 -1.26
CA GLU A 217 -17.58 -4.70 -1.02
C GLU A 217 -16.08 -4.47 -0.78
N GLY A 218 -15.50 -3.56 -1.54
CA GLY A 218 -14.07 -3.21 -1.47
C GLY A 218 -13.11 -4.25 -2.06
N ALA A 219 -13.58 -5.40 -2.57
CA ALA A 219 -12.72 -6.44 -3.13
C ALA A 219 -13.35 -7.13 -4.34
N ALA A 220 -12.71 -6.96 -5.49
CA ALA A 220 -13.06 -7.67 -6.71
C ALA A 220 -12.09 -8.85 -6.93
N PRO A 221 -12.57 -10.04 -7.29
CA PRO A 221 -11.73 -11.13 -7.73
C PRO A 221 -11.09 -10.83 -9.08
N HIS A 222 -10.05 -11.59 -9.43
CA HIS A 222 -9.59 -11.59 -10.82
C HIS A 222 -10.73 -12.11 -11.72
N PRO A 223 -11.03 -11.47 -12.86
CA PRO A 223 -12.18 -11.87 -13.72
C PRO A 223 -12.19 -13.33 -14.14
N LYS A 224 -11.01 -13.96 -14.27
CA LYS A 224 -10.88 -15.38 -14.61
C LYS A 224 -11.31 -16.35 -13.49
N HIS A 225 -11.49 -15.85 -12.26
CA HIS A 225 -11.85 -16.68 -11.10
C HIS A 225 -13.25 -16.36 -10.57
N GLU A 226 -13.88 -15.32 -11.10
CA GLU A 226 -15.16 -14.82 -10.60
C GLU A 226 -16.26 -15.89 -10.79
N TYR A 227 -16.90 -16.27 -9.69
CA TYR A 227 -17.92 -17.33 -9.61
C TYR A 227 -17.45 -18.73 -10.04
N ILE A 228 -16.14 -18.97 -10.09
CA ILE A 228 -15.56 -20.27 -10.44
C ILE A 228 -14.95 -20.89 -9.18
N VAL A 229 -15.21 -22.17 -8.97
CA VAL A 229 -14.60 -22.91 -7.86
C VAL A 229 -13.09 -23.05 -8.12
N CYS A 230 -12.29 -22.56 -7.20
CA CYS A 230 -10.86 -22.75 -7.17
C CYS A 230 -10.52 -23.82 -6.14
N THR A 231 -9.59 -24.72 -6.47
CA THR A 231 -8.98 -25.66 -5.53
C THR A 231 -7.58 -25.21 -5.20
N GLY A 232 -7.20 -25.30 -3.94
CA GLY A 232 -5.91 -24.79 -3.54
C GLY A 232 -5.52 -25.09 -2.10
N GLN A 233 -4.75 -24.21 -1.52
CA GLN A 233 -4.23 -24.32 -0.17
C GLN A 233 -4.58 -23.07 0.62
N ARG A 234 -5.03 -23.26 1.86
CA ARG A 234 -5.10 -22.22 2.88
C ARG A 234 -3.77 -22.15 3.62
N LEU A 235 -3.36 -20.94 3.96
CA LEU A 235 -2.11 -20.65 4.67
C LEU A 235 -2.48 -20.01 6.02
N ASP A 236 -2.00 -20.60 7.11
CA ASP A 236 -2.39 -20.17 8.46
C ASP A 236 -1.38 -19.20 9.12
N GLY A 237 -0.34 -18.79 8.38
CA GLY A 237 0.62 -17.80 8.85
C GLY A 237 1.97 -17.88 8.14
N LEU A 238 2.94 -17.08 8.61
CA LEU A 238 4.30 -16.98 8.03
C LEU A 238 5.06 -18.32 7.98
N ALA A 239 4.79 -19.23 8.90
CA ALA A 239 5.43 -20.55 8.92
C ALA A 239 5.11 -21.39 7.67
N ASP A 240 3.99 -21.11 7.01
CA ASP A 240 3.55 -21.81 5.80
C ASP A 240 3.99 -21.10 4.51
N ALA A 241 4.52 -19.88 4.62
CA ALA A 241 4.86 -19.03 3.48
C ALA A 241 6.35 -19.00 3.12
N TRP A 242 7.24 -19.60 3.99
CA TRP A 242 8.70 -19.59 3.82
C TRP A 242 9.30 -20.99 3.84
#